data_1d6ee6e4ef0a0bc5110b03f825e7bfd6
#
_entry.id   1d6ee6e4ef0a0bc5110b03f825e7bfd6
#
_cell.length_a   1.000
_cell.length_b   1.000
_cell.length_c   1.000
_cell.angle_alpha   90.00
_cell.angle_beta   90.00
_cell.angle_gamma   90.00
#
_symmetry.space_group_name_H-M   'P 1'
#
loop_
_entity.id
_entity.type
_entity.pdbx_description
1 polymer ?
#
loop_
_entity_poly.entity_id
_entity_poly.type
_entity_poly.pdbx_seq_one_letter_code
_entity_poly.pdbx_strand_id
1 'polypeptide(L)'
;MPSSRILRTLDFGAMMTIAYQLNRAERDAVARFLGKAGGDPQPRPEAFCSDRSVSIDTSASPVWNGWSPSPTNSRFSPAALSKLTPEQVSKLKLKWAFGFEGDISAFSQPTVIGNQVFIGSAGGVVHALRADTGCLQWTFQAAGSIRSAMVAAPLDDRTVLLFGDLTGWFYALDAATGKEVWRKRPEEHEAVRLSAPPLVVDGVAYIGASSWEESRALNPEYPCCTFRGSVTALRVRDGSVVWKTHTIPRAPERTGKTPGGVETWGPSGVGIWSTPTLDQKRRRLYVTTGNNYSSPVTTTSDAMMALDLDSGRMIWSKQLHPDDVYNSACSTEPKGPTCPAGSGPDYDFGSPAILVSTTGGRELLLAGQKSGIVWALDPEKNGEIMWETRVAQGGINGGVQWGMAADGEQVYAATSDVVVIRTPTARQLDPTIGGGLTALKIADGSKAWSAAPVPCGARPNCSPAQLAAVTAIPGAVFSGSQDGHLRAYSTRDGKILWDFDTVQDYKTVNGVKGSGGAIDGPGPVVVNGMVFVNSGYMRFGGAPGNVLLAFGIE
;
A
#
# COMPACT_ATOMS: atom_id res chain seq x y z
N MET A 1 23.18 -17.93 1.42
CA MET A 1 22.09 -17.17 0.75
C MET A 1 22.63 -16.72 -0.59
N PRO A 2 21.87 -16.79 -1.70
CA PRO A 2 22.30 -16.28 -3.00
C PRO A 2 22.54 -14.77 -2.98
N SER A 3 23.48 -14.28 -3.80
CA SER A 3 23.79 -12.84 -3.89
C SER A 3 22.57 -12.00 -4.26
N SER A 4 21.71 -12.51 -5.18
CA SER A 4 20.45 -11.88 -5.56
C SER A 4 19.53 -11.61 -4.37
N ARG A 5 19.45 -12.57 -3.46
CA ARG A 5 18.62 -12.46 -2.26
C ARG A 5 19.20 -11.50 -1.23
N ILE A 6 20.53 -11.51 -1.05
CA ILE A 6 21.20 -10.53 -0.18
C ILE A 6 20.95 -9.12 -0.71
N LEU A 7 21.10 -8.93 -2.03
CA LEU A 7 20.84 -7.63 -2.66
C LEU A 7 19.41 -7.15 -2.42
N ARG A 8 18.41 -8.02 -2.60
CA ARG A 8 17.01 -7.67 -2.29
C ARG A 8 16.80 -7.32 -0.82
N THR A 9 17.52 -8.00 0.10
CA THR A 9 17.46 -7.68 1.53
C THR A 9 18.06 -6.30 1.84
N LEU A 10 19.14 -5.93 1.14
CA LEU A 10 19.75 -4.60 1.23
C LEU A 10 18.88 -3.52 0.58
N ASP A 11 18.22 -3.84 -0.53
CA ASP A 11 17.39 -2.88 -1.28
C ASP A 11 16.03 -2.65 -0.63
N PHE A 12 15.37 -3.69 -0.08
CA PHE A 12 13.95 -3.67 0.29
C PHE A 12 13.62 -4.44 1.57
N GLY A 13 14.58 -5.14 2.17
CA GLY A 13 14.38 -5.99 3.34
C GLY A 13 14.88 -5.37 4.64
N ALA A 14 15.14 -6.22 5.62
CA ALA A 14 15.56 -5.83 6.97
C ALA A 14 16.80 -4.94 7.02
N MET A 15 17.67 -5.04 6.02
CA MET A 15 18.94 -4.29 5.96
C MET A 15 18.80 -2.95 5.21
N MET A 16 17.63 -2.62 4.69
CA MET A 16 17.41 -1.39 3.90
C MET A 16 17.81 -0.13 4.68
N THR A 17 17.46 -0.06 5.96
CA THR A 17 17.78 1.11 6.81
C THR A 17 19.27 1.30 7.08
N ILE A 18 20.05 0.25 6.93
CA ILE A 18 21.52 0.31 7.04
C ILE A 18 22.14 0.54 5.66
N ALA A 19 21.58 -0.10 4.64
CA ALA A 19 22.09 -0.11 3.29
C ALA A 19 21.79 1.17 2.49
N TYR A 20 20.93 2.08 2.97
CA TYR A 20 20.64 3.33 2.25
C TYR A 20 21.90 4.22 2.08
N GLN A 21 22.87 4.10 2.97
CA GLN A 21 24.16 4.81 2.88
C GLN A 21 25.04 4.28 1.74
N LEU A 22 24.80 3.06 1.29
CA LEU A 22 25.55 2.44 0.22
C LEU A 22 24.95 2.78 -1.15
N ASN A 23 25.77 3.13 -2.11
CA ASN A 23 25.33 3.25 -3.50
C ASN A 23 25.06 1.86 -4.12
N ARG A 24 24.54 1.82 -5.35
CA ARG A 24 24.18 0.55 -5.99
C ARG A 24 25.37 -0.39 -6.16
N ALA A 25 26.50 0.12 -6.61
CA ALA A 25 27.71 -0.70 -6.84
C ALA A 25 28.24 -1.30 -5.54
N GLU A 26 28.20 -0.54 -4.44
CA GLU A 26 28.59 -1.01 -3.11
C GLU A 26 27.64 -2.09 -2.60
N ARG A 27 26.32 -1.93 -2.75
CA ARG A 27 25.35 -2.97 -2.39
C ARG A 27 25.55 -4.24 -3.20
N ASP A 28 25.81 -4.12 -4.51
CA ASP A 28 26.14 -5.25 -5.38
C ASP A 28 27.45 -5.93 -4.94
N ALA A 29 28.46 -5.17 -4.51
CA ALA A 29 29.72 -5.70 -3.99
C ALA A 29 29.51 -6.47 -2.69
N VAL A 30 28.77 -5.89 -1.73
CA VAL A 30 28.41 -6.55 -0.46
C VAL A 30 27.63 -7.83 -0.73
N ALA A 31 26.65 -7.79 -1.63
CA ALA A 31 25.84 -8.95 -1.98
C ALA A 31 26.68 -10.07 -2.62
N ARG A 32 27.62 -9.73 -3.50
CA ARG A 32 28.57 -10.70 -4.07
C ARG A 32 29.53 -11.28 -3.03
N PHE A 33 30.06 -10.45 -2.13
CA PHE A 33 31.00 -10.87 -1.10
C PHE A 33 30.36 -11.84 -0.09
N LEU A 34 29.17 -11.52 0.39
CA LEU A 34 28.45 -12.34 1.38
C LEU A 34 27.69 -13.50 0.75
N GLY A 35 27.43 -13.43 -0.56
CA GLY A 35 26.62 -14.39 -1.26
C GLY A 35 27.35 -15.70 -1.56
N LYS A 36 26.56 -16.78 -1.57
CA LYS A 36 27.02 -18.09 -2.06
C LYS A 36 26.55 -18.28 -3.49
N ALA A 37 27.30 -19.05 -4.28
CA ALA A 37 26.87 -19.49 -5.60
C ALA A 37 25.56 -20.27 -5.49
N GLY A 38 24.64 -20.05 -6.45
CA GLY A 38 23.33 -20.72 -6.52
C GLY A 38 22.20 -19.74 -6.82
N GLY A 39 21.09 -20.27 -7.29
CA GLY A 39 19.84 -19.53 -7.49
C GLY A 39 19.03 -19.41 -6.20
N ASP A 40 17.96 -18.62 -6.26
CA ASP A 40 16.97 -18.57 -5.17
C ASP A 40 16.34 -19.96 -4.96
N PRO A 41 15.98 -20.31 -3.71
CA PRO A 41 15.32 -21.58 -3.42
C PRO A 41 14.05 -21.71 -4.25
N GLN A 42 13.88 -22.85 -4.89
CA GLN A 42 12.62 -23.15 -5.58
C GLN A 42 11.62 -23.72 -4.56
N PRO A 43 10.31 -23.44 -4.74
CA PRO A 43 9.29 -24.07 -3.90
C PRO A 43 9.39 -25.59 -3.95
N ARG A 44 9.15 -26.24 -2.81
CA ARG A 44 9.16 -27.69 -2.70
C ARG A 44 8.05 -28.31 -3.57
N PRO A 45 8.25 -29.48 -4.16
CA PRO A 45 7.23 -30.14 -4.99
C PRO A 45 5.88 -30.32 -4.27
N GLU A 46 5.89 -30.64 -2.98
CA GLU A 46 4.71 -30.81 -2.14
C GLU A 46 3.93 -29.53 -1.84
N ALA A 47 4.52 -28.36 -2.08
CA ALA A 47 3.82 -27.08 -1.98
C ALA A 47 2.83 -26.87 -3.12
N PHE A 48 3.04 -27.56 -4.25
CA PHE A 48 2.21 -27.37 -5.42
C PHE A 48 0.91 -28.18 -5.34
N CYS A 49 -0.14 -27.63 -5.94
CA CYS A 49 -1.39 -28.34 -6.13
C CYS A 49 -1.18 -29.59 -7.01
N SER A 50 -1.95 -30.65 -6.76
CA SER A 50 -1.99 -31.83 -7.64
C SER A 50 -2.46 -31.46 -9.05
N ASP A 51 -3.47 -30.60 -9.14
CA ASP A 51 -3.90 -29.94 -10.36
C ASP A 51 -3.41 -28.49 -10.36
N ARG A 52 -2.52 -28.15 -11.29
CA ARG A 52 -1.94 -26.83 -11.46
C ARG A 52 -2.67 -25.97 -12.49
N SER A 53 -3.77 -26.46 -13.02
CA SER A 53 -4.57 -25.69 -13.97
C SER A 53 -5.13 -24.43 -13.29
N VAL A 54 -5.05 -23.30 -13.99
CA VAL A 54 -5.60 -22.03 -13.54
C VAL A 54 -6.67 -21.62 -14.52
N SER A 55 -7.92 -21.61 -14.08
CA SER A 55 -9.03 -21.04 -14.84
C SER A 55 -9.38 -19.68 -14.24
N ILE A 56 -9.36 -18.64 -15.06
CA ILE A 56 -9.64 -17.29 -14.63
C ILE A 56 -10.77 -16.72 -15.47
N ASP A 57 -11.88 -16.44 -14.80
CA ASP A 57 -13.00 -15.71 -15.38
C ASP A 57 -13.20 -14.43 -14.59
N THR A 58 -12.75 -13.32 -15.14
CA THR A 58 -12.89 -12.00 -14.51
C THR A 58 -14.33 -11.47 -14.56
N SER A 59 -15.20 -12.09 -15.35
CA SER A 59 -16.64 -11.78 -15.42
C SER A 59 -17.44 -12.55 -14.37
N ALA A 60 -16.90 -13.66 -13.86
CA ALA A 60 -17.52 -14.44 -12.81
C ALA A 60 -17.27 -13.83 -11.43
N SER A 61 -18.33 -13.59 -10.67
CA SER A 61 -18.22 -13.36 -9.23
C SER A 61 -17.78 -14.65 -8.53
N PRO A 62 -16.99 -14.56 -7.46
CA PRO A 62 -16.57 -13.37 -6.72
C PRO A 62 -15.18 -12.86 -7.15
N VAL A 63 -15.02 -11.54 -7.22
CA VAL A 63 -13.75 -10.91 -7.62
C VAL A 63 -13.38 -9.77 -6.66
N TRP A 64 -12.17 -9.86 -6.07
CA TRP A 64 -11.49 -8.74 -5.44
C TRP A 64 -10.25 -8.42 -6.27
N ASN A 65 -10.37 -7.47 -7.20
CA ASN A 65 -9.36 -7.20 -8.22
C ASN A 65 -8.59 -5.91 -7.92
N GLY A 66 -7.40 -6.04 -7.38
CA GLY A 66 -6.56 -4.89 -7.02
C GLY A 66 -6.83 -4.34 -5.62
N TRP A 67 -6.80 -3.01 -5.45
CA TRP A 67 -6.93 -2.36 -4.15
C TRP A 67 -8.30 -2.57 -3.48
N SER A 68 -9.33 -2.56 -4.28
CA SER A 68 -10.73 -2.60 -3.87
C SER A 68 -11.53 -3.43 -4.87
N PRO A 69 -12.68 -4.01 -4.49
CA PRO A 69 -13.56 -4.65 -5.45
C PRO A 69 -14.24 -3.63 -6.40
N SER A 70 -14.24 -2.35 -6.04
CA SER A 70 -14.75 -1.26 -6.88
C SER A 70 -13.62 -0.32 -7.31
N PRO A 71 -13.60 0.16 -8.56
CA PRO A 71 -12.64 1.16 -9.03
C PRO A 71 -12.81 2.54 -8.37
N THR A 72 -13.86 2.72 -7.56
CA THR A 72 -14.08 3.90 -6.71
C THR A 72 -13.33 3.83 -5.37
N ASN A 73 -12.58 2.75 -5.14
CA ASN A 73 -11.74 2.50 -3.96
C ASN A 73 -12.49 2.45 -2.61
N SER A 74 -13.78 2.10 -2.62
CA SER A 74 -14.59 2.06 -1.40
C SER A 74 -14.16 1.00 -0.38
N ARG A 75 -13.40 -0.03 -0.77
CA ARG A 75 -13.05 -1.21 0.05
C ARG A 75 -14.25 -1.81 0.78
N PHE A 76 -15.42 -1.68 0.17
CA PHE A 76 -16.66 -2.31 0.62
C PHE A 76 -16.91 -3.57 -0.20
N SER A 77 -17.02 -4.70 0.49
CA SER A 77 -17.41 -5.98 -0.11
C SER A 77 -18.89 -6.24 0.18
N PRO A 78 -19.79 -6.00 -0.79
CA PRO A 78 -21.23 -6.20 -0.58
C PRO A 78 -21.55 -7.67 -0.29
N ALA A 79 -22.74 -7.95 0.25
CA ALA A 79 -23.14 -9.29 0.68
C ALA A 79 -22.96 -10.37 -0.41
N ALA A 80 -23.26 -10.04 -1.67
CA ALA A 80 -23.10 -10.95 -2.80
C ALA A 80 -21.63 -11.32 -3.05
N LEU A 81 -20.69 -10.44 -2.71
CA LEU A 81 -19.26 -10.65 -2.87
C LEU A 81 -18.62 -11.24 -1.62
N SER A 82 -18.87 -10.65 -0.46
CA SER A 82 -18.29 -11.09 0.82
C SER A 82 -18.75 -12.48 1.22
N LYS A 83 -20.03 -12.78 1.01
CA LYS A 83 -20.72 -13.99 1.46
C LYS A 83 -20.52 -14.27 2.95
N LEU A 84 -20.36 -13.22 3.75
CA LEU A 84 -20.27 -13.26 5.20
C LEU A 84 -21.32 -12.32 5.81
N THR A 85 -21.94 -12.78 6.89
CA THR A 85 -22.79 -11.96 7.75
C THR A 85 -22.06 -11.61 9.05
N PRO A 86 -22.48 -10.59 9.81
CA PRO A 86 -21.89 -10.24 11.10
C PRO A 86 -21.88 -11.41 12.10
N GLU A 87 -22.92 -12.25 12.11
CA GLU A 87 -23.03 -13.43 12.97
C GLU A 87 -22.03 -14.52 12.57
N GLN A 88 -21.69 -14.63 11.29
CA GLN A 88 -20.69 -15.56 10.78
C GLN A 88 -19.26 -15.07 11.07
N VAL A 89 -19.04 -13.75 11.11
CA VAL A 89 -17.73 -13.16 11.42
C VAL A 89 -17.20 -13.66 12.75
N SER A 90 -18.04 -13.77 13.79
CA SER A 90 -17.64 -14.30 15.10
C SER A 90 -17.18 -15.77 15.09
N LYS A 91 -17.46 -16.50 14.01
CA LYS A 91 -17.14 -17.92 13.82
C LYS A 91 -15.95 -18.16 12.90
N LEU A 92 -15.29 -17.11 12.43
CA LEU A 92 -14.12 -17.23 11.56
C LEU A 92 -13.00 -18.02 12.23
N LYS A 93 -12.46 -19.00 11.51
CA LYS A 93 -11.31 -19.81 11.92
C LYS A 93 -10.24 -19.80 10.84
N LEU A 94 -8.98 -19.95 11.25
CA LEU A 94 -7.88 -20.14 10.31
C LEU A 94 -8.09 -21.42 9.51
N LYS A 95 -8.14 -21.31 8.19
CA LYS A 95 -8.26 -22.43 7.25
C LYS A 95 -6.88 -22.93 6.82
N TRP A 96 -6.01 -21.98 6.47
CA TRP A 96 -4.64 -22.27 6.08
C TRP A 96 -3.73 -21.04 6.25
N ALA A 97 -2.43 -21.33 6.33
CA ALA A 97 -1.37 -20.33 6.29
C ALA A 97 -0.37 -20.69 5.19
N PHE A 98 0.07 -19.71 4.41
CA PHE A 98 1.12 -19.85 3.40
C PHE A 98 2.35 -19.05 3.84
N GLY A 99 3.54 -19.66 3.83
CA GLY A 99 4.79 -19.01 4.22
C GLY A 99 5.56 -18.44 3.03
N PHE A 100 5.99 -17.18 3.12
CA PHE A 100 6.90 -16.58 2.14
C PHE A 100 8.33 -16.96 2.50
N GLU A 101 8.95 -17.81 1.66
CA GLU A 101 10.26 -18.37 1.97
C GLU A 101 11.36 -17.32 2.06
N GLY A 102 11.99 -17.23 3.26
CA GLY A 102 13.10 -16.35 3.58
C GLY A 102 12.77 -14.86 3.62
N ASP A 103 11.50 -14.52 3.52
CA ASP A 103 11.05 -13.17 3.85
C ASP A 103 10.88 -13.03 5.37
N ILE A 104 10.99 -11.81 5.85
CA ILE A 104 10.72 -11.43 7.23
C ILE A 104 9.67 -10.32 7.29
N SER A 105 9.07 -10.01 6.13
CA SER A 105 8.00 -9.04 6.01
C SER A 105 7.00 -9.51 4.96
N ALA A 106 5.71 -9.45 5.31
CA ALA A 106 4.60 -9.77 4.43
C ALA A 106 3.74 -8.51 4.25
N PHE A 107 3.79 -7.87 3.07
CA PHE A 107 3.20 -6.54 2.87
C PHE A 107 2.43 -6.33 1.56
N SER A 108 2.33 -7.35 0.70
CA SER A 108 1.54 -7.24 -0.54
C SER A 108 0.07 -7.52 -0.27
N GLN A 109 -0.83 -6.90 -1.02
CA GLN A 109 -2.26 -7.23 -0.94
C GLN A 109 -2.58 -8.40 -1.87
N PRO A 110 -3.34 -9.41 -1.40
CA PRO A 110 -3.84 -10.45 -2.29
C PRO A 110 -4.91 -9.91 -3.24
N THR A 111 -4.89 -10.41 -4.48
CA THR A 111 -5.95 -10.29 -5.47
C THR A 111 -6.63 -11.63 -5.59
N VAL A 112 -7.96 -11.66 -5.50
CA VAL A 112 -8.75 -12.90 -5.47
C VAL A 112 -9.74 -12.93 -6.61
N ILE A 113 -9.66 -13.94 -7.47
CA ILE A 113 -10.54 -14.10 -8.63
C ILE A 113 -11.05 -15.55 -8.65
N GLY A 114 -12.33 -15.72 -8.37
CA GLY A 114 -12.90 -17.05 -8.21
C GLY A 114 -12.20 -17.82 -7.09
N ASN A 115 -11.58 -18.97 -7.42
CA ASN A 115 -10.78 -19.77 -6.50
C ASN A 115 -9.26 -19.53 -6.64
N GLN A 116 -8.85 -18.39 -7.16
CA GLN A 116 -7.44 -18.02 -7.34
C GLN A 116 -7.05 -16.87 -6.43
N VAL A 117 -5.86 -16.95 -5.82
CA VAL A 117 -5.23 -15.87 -5.07
C VAL A 117 -3.89 -15.54 -5.71
N PHE A 118 -3.70 -14.30 -6.12
CA PHE A 118 -2.43 -13.80 -6.62
C PHE A 118 -1.82 -12.85 -5.61
N ILE A 119 -0.58 -13.09 -5.22
CA ILE A 119 0.09 -12.28 -4.20
C ILE A 119 1.59 -12.14 -4.48
N GLY A 120 2.11 -10.95 -4.26
CA GLY A 120 3.54 -10.68 -4.28
C GLY A 120 4.19 -10.90 -2.91
N SER A 121 5.52 -10.93 -2.88
CA SER A 121 6.29 -11.03 -1.66
C SER A 121 7.38 -9.95 -1.55
N ALA A 122 7.94 -9.78 -0.36
CA ALA A 122 9.09 -8.91 -0.12
C ALA A 122 10.32 -9.38 -0.89
N GLY A 123 10.45 -10.68 -1.10
CA GLY A 123 11.47 -11.28 -1.96
C GLY A 123 11.26 -11.07 -3.45
N GLY A 124 10.17 -10.43 -3.87
CA GLY A 124 9.85 -10.18 -5.27
C GLY A 124 9.25 -11.38 -6.00
N VAL A 125 8.75 -12.38 -5.29
CA VAL A 125 8.10 -13.54 -5.91
C VAL A 125 6.60 -13.30 -6.00
N VAL A 126 6.03 -13.48 -7.18
CA VAL A 126 4.59 -13.62 -7.40
C VAL A 126 4.20 -15.06 -7.15
N HIS A 127 3.15 -15.27 -6.38
CA HIS A 127 2.58 -16.59 -6.10
C HIS A 127 1.14 -16.64 -6.61
N ALA A 128 0.80 -17.67 -7.36
CA ALA A 128 -0.58 -18.03 -7.67
C ALA A 128 -0.97 -19.22 -6.80
N LEU A 129 -2.00 -19.02 -5.98
CA LEU A 129 -2.47 -20.01 -5.00
C LEU A 129 -3.93 -20.33 -5.26
N ARG A 130 -4.36 -21.50 -4.83
CA ARG A 130 -5.79 -21.80 -4.70
C ARG A 130 -6.35 -21.16 -3.42
N ALA A 131 -7.48 -20.51 -3.53
CA ALA A 131 -8.10 -19.82 -2.40
C ALA A 131 -8.59 -20.79 -1.31
N ASP A 132 -9.09 -21.94 -1.69
CA ASP A 132 -9.65 -22.96 -0.77
C ASP A 132 -8.58 -23.70 0.03
N THR A 133 -7.39 -23.95 -0.54
CA THR A 133 -6.35 -24.82 0.05
C THR A 133 -5.02 -24.12 0.32
N GLY A 134 -4.76 -22.97 -0.31
CA GLY A 134 -3.48 -22.29 -0.25
C GLY A 134 -2.35 -22.99 -1.00
N CYS A 135 -2.61 -24.09 -1.74
CA CYS A 135 -1.56 -24.76 -2.51
C CYS A 135 -1.12 -23.91 -3.70
N LEU A 136 0.14 -24.05 -4.08
CA LEU A 136 0.80 -23.28 -5.12
C LEU A 136 0.51 -23.83 -6.51
N GLN A 137 0.19 -22.96 -7.47
CA GLN A 137 0.01 -23.34 -8.87
C GLN A 137 1.23 -22.98 -9.70
N TRP A 138 1.69 -21.72 -9.60
CA TRP A 138 2.91 -21.25 -10.23
C TRP A 138 3.55 -20.10 -9.45
N THR A 139 4.80 -19.80 -9.75
CA THR A 139 5.53 -18.63 -9.25
C THR A 139 6.23 -17.89 -10.38
N PHE A 140 6.44 -16.57 -10.18
CA PHE A 140 7.26 -15.73 -11.04
C PHE A 140 8.19 -14.86 -10.21
N GLN A 141 9.47 -14.71 -10.61
CA GLN A 141 10.43 -13.85 -9.93
C GLN A 141 10.50 -12.49 -10.62
N ALA A 142 10.03 -11.43 -9.96
CA ALA A 142 10.21 -10.05 -10.38
C ALA A 142 11.62 -9.53 -10.03
N ALA A 143 12.00 -8.39 -10.62
CA ALA A 143 13.29 -7.75 -10.36
C ALA A 143 13.39 -7.15 -8.95
N GLY A 144 12.27 -6.68 -8.40
CA GLY A 144 12.18 -6.06 -7.07
C GLY A 144 11.05 -6.60 -6.23
N SER A 145 11.02 -6.17 -4.97
CA SER A 145 9.93 -6.46 -4.04
C SER A 145 8.57 -6.01 -4.59
N ILE A 146 7.53 -6.79 -4.34
CA ILE A 146 6.16 -6.50 -4.77
C ILE A 146 5.34 -6.14 -3.54
N ARG A 147 4.95 -4.88 -3.43
CA ARG A 147 4.11 -4.37 -2.34
C ARG A 147 2.66 -4.19 -2.74
N SER A 148 2.43 -3.86 -4.01
CA SER A 148 1.10 -3.59 -4.53
C SER A 148 0.25 -4.86 -4.68
N ALA A 149 -1.07 -4.70 -4.72
CA ALA A 149 -1.95 -5.72 -5.29
C ALA A 149 -1.72 -5.81 -6.81
N MET A 150 -2.02 -6.97 -7.36
CA MET A 150 -2.07 -7.15 -8.81
C MET A 150 -3.48 -6.86 -9.31
N VAL A 151 -3.59 -6.46 -10.57
CA VAL A 151 -4.88 -6.27 -11.24
C VAL A 151 -4.95 -7.20 -12.43
N ALA A 152 -5.97 -8.05 -12.45
CA ALA A 152 -6.25 -8.89 -13.59
C ALA A 152 -7.05 -8.11 -14.65
N ALA A 153 -6.64 -8.24 -15.89
CA ALA A 153 -7.30 -7.60 -17.02
C ALA A 153 -7.39 -8.54 -18.22
N PRO A 154 -8.47 -8.46 -19.01
CA PRO A 154 -8.58 -9.22 -20.25
C PRO A 154 -7.56 -8.71 -21.29
N LEU A 155 -6.94 -9.64 -22.02
CA LEU A 155 -6.06 -9.38 -23.14
C LEU A 155 -6.28 -10.46 -24.21
N ASP A 156 -6.98 -10.11 -25.28
CA ASP A 156 -7.39 -11.03 -26.33
C ASP A 156 -8.13 -12.26 -25.75
N ASP A 157 -7.58 -13.47 -25.88
CA ASP A 157 -8.15 -14.74 -25.39
C ASP A 157 -7.67 -15.15 -23.99
N ARG A 158 -6.90 -14.29 -23.31
CA ARG A 158 -6.30 -14.56 -22.01
C ARG A 158 -6.58 -13.47 -20.99
N THR A 159 -6.27 -13.75 -19.74
CA THR A 159 -6.21 -12.75 -18.65
C THR A 159 -4.75 -12.49 -18.30
N VAL A 160 -4.38 -11.22 -18.14
CA VAL A 160 -3.05 -10.81 -17.66
C VAL A 160 -3.13 -10.21 -16.27
N LEU A 161 -2.07 -10.42 -15.48
CA LEU A 161 -1.86 -9.77 -14.18
C LEU A 161 -0.92 -8.58 -14.36
N LEU A 162 -1.38 -7.41 -13.96
CA LEU A 162 -0.65 -6.15 -14.03
C LEU A 162 -0.23 -5.71 -12.63
N PHE A 163 1.06 -5.39 -12.44
CA PHE A 163 1.58 -4.90 -11.16
C PHE A 163 2.91 -4.18 -11.31
N GLY A 164 3.23 -3.33 -10.34
CA GLY A 164 4.53 -2.67 -10.23
C GLY A 164 5.39 -3.30 -9.13
N ASP A 165 6.72 -3.15 -9.27
CA ASP A 165 7.68 -3.48 -8.23
C ASP A 165 8.39 -2.24 -7.66
N LEU A 166 9.11 -2.41 -6.56
CA LEU A 166 9.81 -1.32 -5.89
C LEU A 166 11.13 -0.91 -6.57
N THR A 167 11.46 -1.49 -7.73
CA THR A 167 12.57 -1.03 -8.60
C THR A 167 12.07 -0.27 -9.84
N GLY A 168 10.77 -0.02 -9.92
CA GLY A 168 10.16 0.78 -10.98
C GLY A 168 9.80 0.00 -12.25
N TRP A 169 9.85 -1.33 -12.22
CA TRP A 169 9.31 -2.14 -13.31
C TRP A 169 7.81 -2.36 -13.16
N PHE A 170 7.12 -2.30 -14.28
CA PHE A 170 5.71 -2.62 -14.42
C PHE A 170 5.57 -3.82 -15.35
N TYR A 171 4.82 -4.82 -14.92
CA TYR A 171 4.73 -6.14 -15.55
C TYR A 171 3.32 -6.44 -16.03
N ALA A 172 3.24 -7.22 -17.11
CA ALA A 172 2.08 -8.02 -17.46
C ALA A 172 2.50 -9.48 -17.52
N LEU A 173 1.88 -10.32 -16.69
CA LEU A 173 2.06 -11.77 -16.72
C LEU A 173 0.77 -12.44 -17.23
N ASP A 174 0.90 -13.51 -17.99
CA ASP A 174 -0.21 -14.40 -18.25
C ASP A 174 -0.69 -15.01 -16.93
N ALA A 175 -1.93 -14.77 -16.56
CA ALA A 175 -2.45 -15.12 -15.25
C ALA A 175 -2.61 -16.63 -15.05
N ALA A 176 -2.78 -17.40 -16.13
CA ALA A 176 -2.90 -18.85 -16.05
C ALA A 176 -1.55 -19.54 -15.85
N THR A 177 -0.47 -18.97 -16.38
CA THR A 177 0.83 -19.65 -16.44
C THR A 177 1.96 -18.94 -15.69
N GLY A 178 1.76 -17.68 -15.30
CA GLY A 178 2.80 -16.84 -14.70
C GLY A 178 3.88 -16.39 -15.68
N LYS A 179 3.74 -16.66 -16.98
CA LYS A 179 4.73 -16.25 -17.98
C LYS A 179 4.66 -14.74 -18.23
N GLU A 180 5.83 -14.10 -18.32
CA GLU A 180 5.91 -12.69 -18.68
C GLU A 180 5.42 -12.47 -20.12
N VAL A 181 4.45 -11.56 -20.27
CA VAL A 181 3.95 -11.08 -21.57
C VAL A 181 4.79 -9.87 -22.00
N TRP A 182 4.93 -8.92 -21.10
CA TRP A 182 5.82 -7.78 -21.25
C TRP A 182 6.16 -7.16 -19.90
N ARG A 183 7.23 -6.36 -19.86
CA ARG A 183 7.55 -5.45 -18.77
C ARG A 183 8.06 -4.12 -19.29
N LYS A 184 7.80 -3.02 -18.56
CA LYS A 184 8.18 -1.66 -18.91
C LYS A 184 8.62 -0.87 -17.68
N ARG A 185 9.39 0.19 -17.89
CA ARG A 185 9.63 1.22 -16.86
C ARG A 185 8.87 2.47 -17.25
N PRO A 186 7.71 2.75 -16.63
CA PRO A 186 6.89 3.92 -16.95
C PRO A 186 7.53 5.22 -16.47
N GLU A 187 8.47 5.15 -15.53
CA GLU A 187 9.26 6.26 -15.00
C GLU A 187 10.74 5.91 -15.03
N GLU A 188 11.57 6.81 -15.58
CA GLU A 188 13.00 6.54 -15.80
C GLU A 188 13.89 6.94 -14.61
N HIS A 189 13.37 7.75 -13.67
CA HIS A 189 14.15 8.19 -12.52
C HIS A 189 14.70 7.00 -11.74
N GLU A 190 15.99 7.03 -11.39
CA GLU A 190 16.68 5.88 -10.78
C GLU A 190 16.12 5.45 -9.40
N ALA A 191 15.54 6.42 -8.66
CA ALA A 191 14.94 6.18 -7.35
C ALA A 191 13.44 5.85 -7.41
N VAL A 192 12.85 5.66 -8.62
CA VAL A 192 11.44 5.35 -8.76
C VAL A 192 11.05 4.04 -8.10
N ARG A 193 9.84 4.01 -7.54
CA ARG A 193 9.16 2.80 -7.09
C ARG A 193 7.70 2.82 -7.50
N LEU A 194 7.16 1.67 -7.84
CA LEU A 194 5.74 1.47 -8.14
C LEU A 194 5.12 0.69 -6.97
N SER A 195 4.61 1.43 -5.99
CA SER A 195 4.17 0.86 -4.71
C SER A 195 2.65 0.74 -4.58
N ALA A 196 1.90 1.35 -5.51
CA ALA A 196 0.45 1.31 -5.57
C ALA A 196 -0.05 0.28 -6.59
N PRO A 197 -1.20 -0.36 -6.34
CA PRO A 197 -1.91 -1.10 -7.38
C PRO A 197 -2.27 -0.19 -8.57
N PRO A 198 -2.19 -0.69 -9.81
CA PRO A 198 -2.72 0.05 -10.95
C PRO A 198 -4.25 0.08 -10.91
N LEU A 199 -4.85 1.04 -11.60
CA LEU A 199 -6.24 0.99 -12.03
C LEU A 199 -6.27 0.56 -13.49
N VAL A 200 -7.19 -0.32 -13.88
CA VAL A 200 -7.34 -0.73 -15.29
C VAL A 200 -8.75 -0.41 -15.77
N VAL A 201 -8.85 0.32 -16.87
CA VAL A 201 -10.10 0.73 -17.50
C VAL A 201 -9.92 0.73 -19.02
N ASP A 202 -10.87 0.18 -19.75
CA ASP A 202 -10.93 0.22 -21.23
C ASP A 202 -9.60 -0.21 -21.91
N GLY A 203 -8.92 -1.23 -21.37
CA GLY A 203 -7.64 -1.74 -21.87
C GLY A 203 -6.43 -0.84 -21.61
N VAL A 204 -6.55 0.14 -20.71
CA VAL A 204 -5.48 1.03 -20.27
C VAL A 204 -5.25 0.86 -18.76
N ALA A 205 -3.98 0.71 -18.38
CA ALA A 205 -3.55 0.67 -16.99
C ALA A 205 -2.99 2.02 -16.56
N TYR A 206 -3.49 2.56 -15.46
CA TYR A 206 -3.07 3.84 -14.87
C TYR A 206 -2.28 3.56 -13.62
N ILE A 207 -1.04 4.03 -13.55
CA ILE A 207 -0.15 3.78 -12.41
C ILE A 207 0.49 5.06 -11.90
N GLY A 208 0.48 5.23 -10.57
CA GLY A 208 1.20 6.28 -9.88
C GLY A 208 2.65 5.89 -9.62
N ALA A 209 3.55 6.87 -9.72
CA ALA A 209 4.96 6.72 -9.36
C ALA A 209 5.29 7.47 -8.08
N SER A 210 5.99 6.78 -7.17
CA SER A 210 6.63 7.32 -5.97
C SER A 210 8.14 7.07 -6.00
N SER A 211 8.88 7.43 -4.96
CA SER A 211 10.33 7.39 -5.00
C SER A 211 10.97 6.99 -3.66
N TRP A 212 12.18 6.45 -3.75
CA TRP A 212 13.11 6.31 -2.63
C TRP A 212 13.96 7.56 -2.40
N GLU A 213 13.84 8.59 -3.21
CA GLU A 213 14.70 9.77 -3.15
C GLU A 213 14.56 10.50 -1.81
N GLU A 214 13.34 10.55 -1.28
CA GLU A 214 13.08 11.06 0.06
C GLU A 214 13.99 10.41 1.12
N SER A 215 14.14 9.08 1.08
CA SER A 215 15.02 8.35 2.00
C SER A 215 16.50 8.48 1.64
N ARG A 216 16.85 8.62 0.35
CA ARG A 216 18.24 8.83 -0.09
C ARG A 216 18.81 10.14 0.41
N ALA A 217 17.97 11.14 0.69
CA ALA A 217 18.35 12.40 1.31
C ALA A 217 19.03 12.25 2.68
N LEU A 218 18.90 11.08 3.34
CA LEU A 218 19.68 10.75 4.55
C LEU A 218 21.19 10.69 4.28
N ASN A 219 21.61 10.39 3.06
CA ASN A 219 23.01 10.45 2.68
C ASN A 219 23.41 11.92 2.43
N PRO A 220 24.33 12.49 3.23
CA PRO A 220 24.72 13.89 3.08
C PRO A 220 25.43 14.21 1.76
N GLU A 221 25.91 13.21 1.04
CA GLU A 221 26.55 13.33 -0.27
C GLU A 221 25.57 13.15 -1.45
N TYR A 222 24.30 12.85 -1.16
CA TYR A 222 23.30 12.68 -2.22
C TYR A 222 22.82 14.05 -2.74
N PRO A 223 22.93 14.33 -4.06
CA PRO A 223 22.41 15.58 -4.64
C PRO A 223 20.89 15.54 -4.68
N CYS A 224 20.26 16.07 -3.65
CA CYS A 224 18.81 16.03 -3.46
C CYS A 224 18.12 17.29 -3.96
N CYS A 225 16.94 17.24 -4.61
CA CYS A 225 16.20 16.08 -5.07
C CYS A 225 15.63 16.39 -6.45
N THR A 226 15.47 15.40 -7.30
CA THR A 226 15.08 15.62 -8.71
C THR A 226 13.85 14.81 -9.15
N PHE A 227 13.36 13.88 -8.32
CA PHE A 227 12.18 13.10 -8.64
C PHE A 227 10.93 13.98 -8.70
N ARG A 228 10.07 13.69 -9.65
CA ARG A 228 8.70 14.22 -9.73
C ARG A 228 7.71 13.06 -9.78
N GLY A 229 6.73 13.06 -8.90
CA GLY A 229 5.61 12.14 -8.98
C GLY A 229 4.96 12.19 -10.36
N SER A 230 4.39 11.08 -10.80
CA SER A 230 3.69 11.02 -12.08
C SER A 230 2.56 10.01 -12.07
N VAL A 231 1.58 10.20 -12.96
CA VAL A 231 0.64 9.17 -13.40
C VAL A 231 0.98 8.82 -14.83
N THR A 232 1.14 7.54 -15.11
CA THR A 232 1.36 7.04 -16.47
C THR A 232 0.21 6.11 -16.88
N ALA A 233 -0.36 6.35 -18.05
CA ALA A 233 -1.33 5.49 -18.70
C ALA A 233 -0.62 4.59 -19.72
N LEU A 234 -0.79 3.27 -19.59
CA LEU A 234 -0.14 2.26 -20.41
C LEU A 234 -1.20 1.36 -21.06
N ARG A 235 -1.04 1.04 -22.33
CA ARG A 235 -1.89 0.03 -22.97
C ARG A 235 -1.63 -1.34 -22.34
N VAL A 236 -2.68 -2.04 -21.97
CA VAL A 236 -2.58 -3.41 -21.40
C VAL A 236 -1.94 -4.36 -22.40
N ARG A 237 -2.17 -4.16 -23.70
CA ARG A 237 -1.72 -5.03 -24.80
C ARG A 237 -0.18 -5.18 -24.85
N ASP A 238 0.56 -4.07 -24.73
CA ASP A 238 1.99 -4.04 -25.04
C ASP A 238 2.81 -3.13 -24.10
N GLY A 239 2.16 -2.50 -23.13
CA GLY A 239 2.79 -1.57 -22.21
C GLY A 239 3.25 -0.25 -22.86
N SER A 240 2.74 0.07 -24.07
CA SER A 240 3.03 1.37 -24.69
C SER A 240 2.36 2.50 -23.93
N VAL A 241 3.07 3.64 -23.80
CA VAL A 241 2.56 4.82 -23.10
C VAL A 241 1.49 5.50 -23.93
N VAL A 242 0.32 5.72 -23.34
CA VAL A 242 -0.76 6.53 -23.92
C VAL A 242 -0.54 7.99 -23.57
N TRP A 243 -0.32 8.27 -22.29
CA TRP A 243 0.07 9.58 -21.77
C TRP A 243 0.81 9.45 -20.45
N LYS A 244 1.53 10.51 -20.07
CA LYS A 244 2.19 10.64 -18.78
C LYS A 244 2.05 12.07 -18.27
N THR A 245 1.64 12.21 -17.01
CA THR A 245 1.46 13.53 -16.36
C THR A 245 2.27 13.58 -15.08
N HIS A 246 3.16 14.55 -14.97
CA HIS A 246 3.88 14.82 -13.73
C HIS A 246 3.03 15.64 -12.77
N THR A 247 3.11 15.30 -11.48
CA THR A 247 2.46 16.04 -10.39
C THR A 247 3.05 17.44 -10.22
N ILE A 248 4.34 17.60 -10.52
CA ILE A 248 5.04 18.89 -10.61
C ILE A 248 5.31 19.17 -12.09
N PRO A 249 4.61 20.14 -12.73
CA PRO A 249 4.81 20.41 -14.16
C PRO A 249 6.22 20.92 -14.49
N ARG A 250 6.81 21.74 -13.61
CA ARG A 250 8.16 22.28 -13.80
C ARG A 250 9.21 21.20 -13.50
N ALA A 251 10.22 21.11 -14.35
CA ALA A 251 11.38 20.25 -14.08
C ALA A 251 12.20 20.82 -12.91
N PRO A 252 12.87 19.96 -12.10
CA PRO A 252 13.76 20.42 -11.07
C PRO A 252 14.94 21.20 -11.65
N GLU A 253 15.31 22.27 -10.96
CA GLU A 253 16.47 23.09 -11.28
C GLU A 253 17.42 23.10 -10.09
N ARG A 254 18.67 23.45 -10.33
CA ARG A 254 19.64 23.61 -9.25
C ARG A 254 19.25 24.79 -8.36
N THR A 255 19.08 24.54 -7.06
CA THR A 255 18.68 25.56 -6.08
C THR A 255 19.85 26.08 -5.26
N GLY A 256 20.98 25.36 -5.21
CA GLY A 256 22.14 25.78 -4.43
C GLY A 256 23.10 24.63 -4.13
N LYS A 257 23.74 24.71 -2.97
CA LYS A 257 24.61 23.67 -2.40
C LYS A 257 24.42 23.56 -0.90
N THR A 258 24.60 22.35 -0.38
CA THR A 258 24.69 22.10 1.07
C THR A 258 26.00 22.73 1.63
N PRO A 259 26.13 22.86 2.97
CA PRO A 259 27.39 23.30 3.58
C PRO A 259 28.60 22.42 3.18
N GLY A 260 28.39 21.14 2.88
CA GLY A 260 29.41 20.22 2.38
C GLY A 260 29.71 20.35 0.88
N GLY A 261 29.08 21.31 0.17
CA GLY A 261 29.33 21.57 -1.25
C GLY A 261 28.52 20.69 -2.23
N VAL A 262 27.64 19.81 -1.74
CA VAL A 262 26.78 18.96 -2.56
C VAL A 262 25.64 19.77 -3.16
N GLU A 263 25.34 19.56 -4.44
CA GLU A 263 24.29 20.29 -5.14
C GLU A 263 22.89 19.97 -4.61
N THR A 264 22.05 21.00 -4.50
CA THR A 264 20.63 20.89 -4.15
C THR A 264 19.77 21.25 -5.35
N TRP A 265 18.66 20.51 -5.49
CA TRP A 265 17.74 20.62 -6.64
C TRP A 265 16.29 20.72 -6.17
N GLY A 266 15.43 21.31 -7.00
CA GLY A 266 13.99 21.40 -6.76
C GLY A 266 13.24 22.22 -7.82
N PRO A 267 11.90 22.22 -7.75
CA PRO A 267 11.04 21.46 -6.84
C PRO A 267 11.06 19.95 -7.14
N SER A 268 10.88 19.13 -6.12
CA SER A 268 10.84 17.68 -6.27
C SER A 268 9.86 17.01 -5.30
N GLY A 269 9.60 15.71 -5.47
CA GLY A 269 8.69 14.94 -4.64
C GLY A 269 7.30 14.82 -5.25
N VAL A 270 6.28 15.04 -4.42
CA VAL A 270 4.86 14.96 -4.79
C VAL A 270 4.53 13.60 -5.40
N GLY A 271 5.05 12.55 -4.76
CA GLY A 271 4.88 11.17 -5.19
C GLY A 271 3.44 10.69 -5.07
N ILE A 272 3.04 9.78 -5.96
CA ILE A 272 1.76 9.08 -5.88
C ILE A 272 2.05 7.64 -5.49
N TRP A 273 1.61 7.26 -4.29
CA TRP A 273 1.82 5.92 -3.73
C TRP A 273 0.54 5.22 -3.30
N SER A 274 -0.60 5.79 -3.70
CA SER A 274 -1.95 5.26 -3.62
C SER A 274 -2.52 4.92 -5.00
N THR A 275 -3.54 4.06 -5.04
CA THR A 275 -4.22 3.67 -6.28
C THR A 275 -5.06 4.82 -6.84
N PRO A 276 -5.02 5.11 -8.13
CA PRO A 276 -5.95 6.06 -8.76
C PRO A 276 -7.41 5.65 -8.57
N THR A 277 -8.30 6.61 -8.40
CA THR A 277 -9.75 6.40 -8.24
C THR A 277 -10.47 6.78 -9.53
N LEU A 278 -11.33 5.91 -10.01
CA LEU A 278 -12.10 6.14 -11.23
C LEU A 278 -13.41 6.87 -10.95
N ASP A 279 -13.65 7.93 -11.71
CA ASP A 279 -14.95 8.52 -11.95
C ASP A 279 -15.37 8.26 -13.40
N GLN A 280 -16.09 7.17 -13.60
CA GLN A 280 -16.51 6.77 -14.94
C GLN A 280 -17.50 7.78 -15.56
N LYS A 281 -18.35 8.38 -14.73
CA LYS A 281 -19.37 9.35 -15.18
C LYS A 281 -18.75 10.61 -15.79
N ARG A 282 -17.67 11.11 -15.16
CA ARG A 282 -16.97 12.33 -15.58
C ARG A 282 -15.74 12.05 -16.43
N ARG A 283 -15.40 10.78 -16.65
CA ARG A 283 -14.14 10.33 -17.27
C ARG A 283 -12.94 11.01 -16.63
N ARG A 284 -12.82 10.84 -15.31
CA ARG A 284 -11.75 11.43 -14.50
C ARG A 284 -11.06 10.36 -13.66
N LEU A 285 -9.78 10.61 -13.42
CA LEU A 285 -8.99 9.94 -12.39
C LEU A 285 -8.76 10.92 -11.23
N TYR A 286 -9.00 10.46 -10.01
CA TYR A 286 -8.54 11.19 -8.83
C TYR A 286 -7.33 10.48 -8.25
N VAL A 287 -6.30 11.27 -7.94
CA VAL A 287 -5.08 10.81 -7.30
C VAL A 287 -4.76 11.68 -6.10
N THR A 288 -4.19 11.07 -5.08
CA THR A 288 -3.73 11.75 -3.87
C THR A 288 -2.21 11.77 -3.86
N THR A 289 -1.62 12.87 -3.40
CA THR A 289 -0.18 13.12 -3.49
C THR A 289 0.47 13.23 -2.11
N GLY A 290 1.76 12.96 -2.08
CA GLY A 290 2.60 13.24 -0.93
C GLY A 290 3.23 14.64 -1.00
N ASN A 291 4.10 14.90 -0.04
CA ASN A 291 4.81 16.16 0.17
C ASN A 291 5.86 16.48 -0.90
N ASN A 292 6.37 17.71 -0.91
CA ASN A 292 7.61 18.05 -1.59
C ASN A 292 8.82 17.46 -0.84
N TYR A 293 9.86 16.99 -1.57
CA TYR A 293 11.13 16.53 -0.97
C TYR A 293 12.16 17.67 -0.84
N SER A 294 12.04 18.69 -1.68
CA SER A 294 12.92 19.86 -1.69
C SER A 294 12.17 21.12 -2.15
N SER A 295 12.68 22.26 -1.74
CA SER A 295 12.17 23.59 -2.14
C SER A 295 12.49 23.91 -3.61
N PRO A 296 11.69 24.77 -4.26
CA PRO A 296 10.53 25.45 -3.71
C PRO A 296 9.31 24.53 -3.55
N VAL A 297 8.42 24.85 -2.61
CA VAL A 297 7.15 24.12 -2.43
C VAL A 297 6.23 24.33 -3.63
N THR A 298 5.34 23.36 -3.86
CA THR A 298 4.37 23.40 -4.96
C THR A 298 2.94 23.32 -4.44
N THR A 299 1.98 23.75 -5.25
CA THR A 299 0.54 23.70 -4.92
C THR A 299 -0.08 22.33 -5.19
N THR A 300 0.72 21.35 -5.55
CA THR A 300 0.30 19.98 -5.86
C THR A 300 0.75 18.95 -4.84
N SER A 301 1.55 19.36 -3.82
CA SER A 301 1.89 18.52 -2.66
C SER A 301 0.70 18.44 -1.71
N ASP A 302 0.58 17.29 -1.03
CA ASP A 302 -0.47 17.05 -0.03
C ASP A 302 -1.86 17.42 -0.54
N ALA A 303 -2.12 16.99 -1.76
CA ALA A 303 -3.25 17.42 -2.57
C ALA A 303 -4.08 16.22 -3.08
N MET A 304 -5.31 16.53 -3.43
CA MET A 304 -6.10 15.70 -4.33
C MET A 304 -6.10 16.36 -5.71
N MET A 305 -5.81 15.57 -6.74
CA MET A 305 -5.77 16.01 -8.12
C MET A 305 -6.80 15.26 -8.96
N ALA A 306 -7.47 15.96 -9.86
CA ALA A 306 -8.31 15.36 -10.90
C ALA A 306 -7.61 15.45 -12.24
N LEU A 307 -7.47 14.29 -12.89
CA LEU A 307 -6.90 14.16 -14.23
C LEU A 307 -7.99 13.69 -15.20
N ASP A 308 -7.95 14.20 -16.42
CA ASP A 308 -8.76 13.68 -17.51
C ASP A 308 -8.29 12.25 -17.87
N LEU A 309 -9.22 11.31 -17.92
CA LEU A 309 -8.93 9.89 -18.09
C LEU A 309 -8.23 9.60 -19.43
N ASP A 310 -8.63 10.31 -20.49
CA ASP A 310 -8.20 10.01 -21.85
C ASP A 310 -6.88 10.69 -22.22
N SER A 311 -6.68 11.91 -21.72
CA SER A 311 -5.52 12.76 -22.08
C SER A 311 -4.49 12.92 -20.97
N GLY A 312 -4.82 12.58 -19.73
CA GLY A 312 -3.98 12.84 -18.56
C GLY A 312 -3.89 14.32 -18.16
N ARG A 313 -4.60 15.22 -18.85
CA ARG A 313 -4.57 16.65 -18.53
C ARG A 313 -5.11 16.89 -17.12
N MET A 314 -4.37 17.63 -16.30
CA MET A 314 -4.83 18.05 -14.98
C MET A 314 -6.02 19.00 -15.13
N ILE A 315 -7.15 18.63 -14.52
CA ILE A 315 -8.40 19.41 -14.54
C ILE A 315 -8.38 20.39 -13.37
N TRP A 316 -8.04 19.88 -12.18
CA TRP A 316 -7.85 20.69 -10.97
C TRP A 316 -6.90 19.99 -9.99
N SER A 317 -6.33 20.77 -9.09
CA SER A 317 -5.60 20.32 -7.91
C SER A 317 -6.09 21.08 -6.70
N LYS A 318 -6.42 20.38 -5.62
CA LYS A 318 -6.80 20.95 -4.33
C LYS A 318 -5.79 20.53 -3.29
N GLN A 319 -4.89 21.46 -2.96
CA GLN A 319 -3.95 21.29 -1.85
C GLN A 319 -4.70 21.39 -0.52
N LEU A 320 -4.49 20.42 0.37
CA LEU A 320 -5.19 20.31 1.65
C LEU A 320 -4.26 20.58 2.84
N HIS A 321 -2.96 20.55 2.60
CA HIS A 321 -1.95 21.03 3.54
C HIS A 321 -0.86 21.78 2.77
N PRO A 322 -0.81 23.13 2.85
CA PRO A 322 0.20 23.94 2.17
C PRO A 322 1.55 23.86 2.89
N ASP A 323 2.60 24.23 2.17
CA ASP A 323 3.96 24.44 2.67
C ASP A 323 4.64 23.20 3.29
N ASP A 324 4.14 21.99 2.99
CA ASP A 324 4.79 20.76 3.43
C ASP A 324 5.95 20.40 2.50
N VAL A 325 7.15 20.55 3.01
CA VAL A 325 8.39 20.12 2.37
C VAL A 325 9.22 19.32 3.36
N TYR A 326 9.42 18.04 3.06
CA TYR A 326 10.08 17.11 3.97
C TYR A 326 10.87 16.06 3.20
N ASN A 327 12.02 15.67 3.75
CA ASN A 327 12.72 14.44 3.38
C ASN A 327 13.34 13.81 4.64
N SER A 328 13.80 12.58 4.53
CA SER A 328 14.24 11.82 5.70
C SER A 328 15.44 12.41 6.43
N ALA A 329 16.22 13.32 5.83
CA ALA A 329 17.28 14.05 6.54
C ALA A 329 16.71 14.99 7.63
N CYS A 330 15.42 15.34 7.54
CA CYS A 330 14.76 16.15 8.56
C CYS A 330 14.44 15.37 9.83
N SER A 331 14.51 14.03 9.79
CA SER A 331 14.24 13.15 10.94
C SER A 331 15.47 12.86 11.80
N THR A 332 16.65 13.40 11.46
CA THR A 332 17.89 13.23 12.23
C THR A 332 18.10 14.35 13.23
N GLU A 333 18.87 14.10 14.29
CA GLU A 333 19.33 15.11 15.24
C GLU A 333 20.88 15.14 15.27
N PRO A 334 21.53 16.22 14.87
CA PRO A 334 20.95 17.41 14.20
C PRO A 334 20.36 17.07 12.83
N LYS A 335 19.46 17.90 12.30
CA LYS A 335 18.89 17.72 10.94
C LYS A 335 20.02 17.65 9.91
N GLY A 336 19.87 16.69 8.99
CA GLY A 336 20.84 16.50 7.91
C GLY A 336 20.94 17.69 6.92
N PRO A 337 22.04 17.82 6.20
CA PRO A 337 22.32 19.03 5.38
C PRO A 337 21.38 19.18 4.18
N THR A 338 20.67 18.15 3.76
CA THR A 338 19.70 18.17 2.66
C THR A 338 18.26 18.41 3.14
N CYS A 339 18.03 18.52 4.49
CA CYS A 339 16.72 18.87 5.01
C CYS A 339 16.39 20.33 4.61
N PRO A 340 15.23 20.58 3.96
CA PRO A 340 14.83 21.93 3.59
C PRO A 340 14.64 22.83 4.80
N ALA A 341 14.96 24.10 4.67
CA ALA A 341 14.63 25.11 5.67
C ALA A 341 13.11 25.21 5.83
N GLY A 342 12.62 25.24 7.08
CA GLY A 342 11.18 25.28 7.34
C GLY A 342 10.48 23.96 7.02
N SER A 343 11.19 22.82 7.19
CA SER A 343 10.62 21.49 6.92
C SER A 343 9.26 21.28 7.60
N GLY A 344 8.32 20.78 6.82
CA GLY A 344 6.95 20.50 7.23
C GLY A 344 6.79 19.18 8.00
N PRO A 345 5.53 18.81 8.30
CA PRO A 345 5.20 17.67 9.16
C PRO A 345 5.12 16.31 8.44
N ASP A 346 5.31 16.26 7.11
CA ASP A 346 5.16 15.05 6.29
C ASP A 346 3.72 14.49 6.32
N TYR A 347 2.75 15.29 5.91
CA TYR A 347 1.33 14.96 5.97
C TYR A 347 0.77 14.33 4.69
N ASP A 348 1.54 13.51 4.03
CA ASP A 348 1.12 12.79 2.83
C ASP A 348 -0.30 12.24 2.86
N PHE A 349 -0.87 12.11 1.68
CA PHE A 349 -1.97 11.19 1.42
C PHE A 349 -1.45 9.82 0.98
N GLY A 350 -1.36 8.87 1.92
CA GLY A 350 -1.06 7.47 1.61
C GLY A 350 -2.29 6.65 1.24
N SER A 351 -3.46 7.16 1.58
CA SER A 351 -4.76 6.59 1.26
C SER A 351 -5.24 7.10 -0.11
N PRO A 352 -5.79 6.23 -0.98
CA PRO A 352 -6.49 6.69 -2.16
C PRO A 352 -7.75 7.47 -1.79
N ALA A 353 -8.20 8.35 -2.68
CA ALA A 353 -9.53 8.92 -2.58
C ALA A 353 -10.60 7.81 -2.73
N ILE A 354 -11.74 7.99 -2.08
CA ILE A 354 -12.92 7.14 -2.27
C ILE A 354 -14.01 8.00 -2.91
N LEU A 355 -14.51 7.59 -4.07
CA LEU A 355 -15.68 8.20 -4.68
C LEU A 355 -16.93 7.48 -4.19
N VAL A 356 -17.80 8.20 -3.49
CA VAL A 356 -19.06 7.67 -2.93
C VAL A 356 -20.25 8.50 -3.34
N SER A 357 -21.42 7.86 -3.42
CA SER A 357 -22.70 8.52 -3.54
C SER A 357 -23.43 8.49 -2.19
N THR A 358 -23.87 9.64 -1.71
CA THR A 358 -24.73 9.72 -0.51
C THR A 358 -26.14 9.23 -0.82
N THR A 359 -26.92 8.90 0.21
CA THR A 359 -28.33 8.53 0.06
C THR A 359 -29.17 9.60 -0.63
N GLY A 360 -28.75 10.87 -0.59
CA GLY A 360 -29.35 11.98 -1.33
C GLY A 360 -28.91 12.12 -2.79
N GLY A 361 -28.10 11.18 -3.30
CA GLY A 361 -27.61 11.20 -4.70
C GLY A 361 -26.44 12.15 -4.95
N ARG A 362 -25.93 12.85 -3.94
CA ARG A 362 -24.73 13.68 -4.05
C ARG A 362 -23.49 12.79 -4.03
N GLU A 363 -22.54 13.07 -4.94
CA GLU A 363 -21.25 12.38 -4.95
C GLU A 363 -20.21 13.20 -4.18
N LEU A 364 -19.36 12.49 -3.41
CA LEU A 364 -18.28 13.06 -2.63
C LEU A 364 -16.99 12.25 -2.86
N LEU A 365 -15.86 12.95 -2.81
CA LEU A 365 -14.53 12.36 -2.72
C LEU A 365 -14.05 12.41 -1.28
N LEU A 366 -13.85 11.25 -0.67
CA LEU A 366 -13.34 11.14 0.69
C LEU A 366 -11.85 10.83 0.66
N ALA A 367 -11.06 11.50 1.48
CA ALA A 367 -9.62 11.22 1.61
C ALA A 367 -9.15 11.33 3.05
N GLY A 368 -8.43 10.32 3.52
CA GLY A 368 -7.75 10.32 4.81
C GLY A 368 -6.29 10.69 4.65
N GLN A 369 -5.75 11.50 5.56
CA GLN A 369 -4.41 12.08 5.49
C GLN A 369 -3.61 11.76 6.76
N LYS A 370 -2.29 11.71 6.67
CA LYS A 370 -1.38 11.60 7.83
C LYS A 370 -1.57 12.72 8.86
N SER A 371 -2.15 13.86 8.47
CA SER A 371 -2.53 14.94 9.41
C SER A 371 -3.56 14.53 10.45
N GLY A 372 -4.17 13.35 10.31
CA GLY A 372 -5.27 12.90 11.15
C GLY A 372 -6.62 13.50 10.78
N ILE A 373 -6.73 14.11 9.61
CA ILE A 373 -7.97 14.67 9.09
C ILE A 373 -8.52 13.76 7.98
N VAL A 374 -9.84 13.56 8.01
CA VAL A 374 -10.61 13.01 6.90
C VAL A 374 -11.33 14.16 6.22
N TRP A 375 -11.14 14.25 4.91
CA TRP A 375 -11.68 15.30 4.06
C TRP A 375 -12.80 14.75 3.18
N ALA A 376 -13.82 15.55 2.92
CA ALA A 376 -14.82 15.32 1.88
C ALA A 376 -14.84 16.49 0.91
N LEU A 377 -14.67 16.20 -0.37
CA LEU A 377 -14.60 17.18 -1.43
C LEU A 377 -15.70 16.96 -2.46
N ASP A 378 -16.14 18.04 -3.09
CA ASP A 378 -17.12 18.00 -4.18
C ASP A 378 -16.40 17.81 -5.53
N PRO A 379 -16.59 16.67 -6.23
CA PRO A 379 -15.94 16.42 -7.52
C PRO A 379 -16.42 17.36 -8.65
N GLU A 380 -17.59 17.96 -8.52
CA GLU A 380 -18.17 18.86 -9.52
C GLU A 380 -17.71 20.31 -9.34
N LYS A 381 -17.26 20.65 -8.12
CA LYS A 381 -16.82 22.01 -7.76
C LYS A 381 -15.32 22.12 -7.57
N ASN A 382 -14.54 21.44 -8.42
CA ASN A 382 -13.07 21.48 -8.41
C ASN A 382 -12.45 21.13 -7.03
N GLY A 383 -13.04 20.17 -6.33
CA GLY A 383 -12.55 19.74 -5.02
C GLY A 383 -12.86 20.75 -3.89
N GLU A 384 -13.96 21.51 -3.98
CA GLU A 384 -14.45 22.32 -2.85
C GLU A 384 -14.64 21.43 -1.61
N ILE A 385 -14.09 21.89 -0.47
CA ILE A 385 -14.20 21.15 0.80
C ILE A 385 -15.65 21.25 1.29
N MET A 386 -16.29 20.11 1.48
CA MET A 386 -17.65 20.01 1.97
C MET A 386 -17.70 19.88 3.47
N TRP A 387 -16.79 19.07 4.01
CA TRP A 387 -16.52 18.93 5.42
C TRP A 387 -15.10 18.36 5.64
N GLU A 388 -14.59 18.59 6.83
CA GLU A 388 -13.36 17.99 7.33
C GLU A 388 -13.55 17.56 8.78
N THR A 389 -12.97 16.43 9.17
CA THR A 389 -13.10 15.92 10.53
C THR A 389 -11.77 15.36 11.00
N ARG A 390 -11.29 15.85 12.15
CA ARG A 390 -10.10 15.32 12.80
C ARG A 390 -10.45 14.03 13.54
N VAL A 391 -9.77 12.93 13.19
CA VAL A 391 -9.93 11.59 13.77
C VAL A 391 -8.70 11.14 14.55
N ALA A 392 -7.55 11.82 14.39
CA ALA A 392 -6.28 11.47 15.00
C ALA A 392 -5.42 12.71 15.26
N GLN A 393 -4.31 12.54 15.98
CA GLN A 393 -3.35 13.64 16.21
C GLN A 393 -2.61 14.01 14.92
N GLY A 394 -2.21 12.99 14.16
CA GLY A 394 -1.40 13.15 12.96
C GLY A 394 0.10 13.19 13.25
N GLY A 395 0.87 13.23 12.17
CA GLY A 395 2.34 13.23 12.18
C GLY A 395 2.90 12.37 11.06
N ILE A 396 4.21 12.36 10.93
CA ILE A 396 4.94 11.54 9.92
C ILE A 396 4.52 10.04 9.94
N ASN A 397 4.18 9.53 11.13
CA ASN A 397 3.70 8.17 11.34
C ASN A 397 2.26 8.15 11.89
N GLY A 398 1.57 9.28 11.86
CA GLY A 398 0.24 9.47 12.43
C GLY A 398 -0.88 9.43 11.40
N GLY A 399 -2.08 9.69 11.87
CA GLY A 399 -3.27 9.85 11.04
C GLY A 399 -3.66 8.62 10.23
N VAL A 400 -4.30 8.83 9.09
CA VAL A 400 -4.72 7.77 8.17
C VAL A 400 -3.58 7.44 7.22
N GLN A 401 -2.95 6.26 7.41
CA GLN A 401 -1.74 5.87 6.68
C GLN A 401 -2.04 5.21 5.32
N TRP A 402 -2.99 4.26 5.26
CA TRP A 402 -3.10 3.41 4.07
C TRP A 402 -4.44 3.46 3.37
N GLY A 403 -5.54 3.39 4.10
CA GLY A 403 -6.81 3.40 3.44
C GLY A 403 -8.02 3.24 4.34
N MET A 404 -9.06 3.93 3.96
CA MET A 404 -10.37 3.88 4.58
C MET A 404 -11.27 2.88 3.83
N ALA A 405 -12.41 2.54 4.43
CA ALA A 405 -13.51 1.88 3.74
C ALA A 405 -14.81 2.69 3.89
N ALA A 406 -15.71 2.59 2.91
CA ALA A 406 -16.99 3.30 2.94
C ALA A 406 -18.12 2.40 2.43
N ASP A 407 -19.24 2.34 3.17
CA ASP A 407 -20.40 1.48 2.86
C ASP A 407 -21.60 2.24 2.26
N GLY A 408 -21.44 3.53 1.98
CA GLY A 408 -22.48 4.41 1.45
C GLY A 408 -23.16 5.29 2.52
N GLU A 409 -23.09 4.93 3.80
CA GLU A 409 -23.58 5.72 4.93
C GLU A 409 -22.44 6.27 5.78
N GLN A 410 -21.42 5.42 6.03
CA GLN A 410 -20.29 5.71 6.88
C GLN A 410 -18.96 5.48 6.16
N VAL A 411 -17.96 6.25 6.56
CA VAL A 411 -16.55 6.00 6.22
C VAL A 411 -15.81 5.60 7.49
N TYR A 412 -15.03 4.53 7.40
CA TYR A 412 -14.27 3.94 8.49
C TYR A 412 -12.79 4.28 8.32
N ALA A 413 -12.25 5.04 9.25
CA ALA A 413 -10.86 5.51 9.27
C ALA A 413 -10.11 4.83 10.42
N ALA A 414 -9.20 3.91 10.08
CA ALA A 414 -8.20 3.42 11.02
C ALA A 414 -7.04 4.41 11.08
N THR A 415 -6.55 4.66 12.30
CA THR A 415 -5.53 5.68 12.54
C THR A 415 -4.30 5.10 13.20
N SER A 416 -3.16 5.58 12.77
CA SER A 416 -1.85 5.15 13.24
C SER A 416 -1.52 5.79 14.60
N ASP A 417 -1.14 7.06 14.59
CA ASP A 417 -0.60 7.78 15.75
C ASP A 417 0.45 6.98 16.55
N VAL A 418 1.22 6.14 15.82
CA VAL A 418 2.26 5.30 16.40
C VAL A 418 3.40 6.16 16.91
N VAL A 419 3.84 5.89 18.13
CA VAL A 419 5.00 6.54 18.73
C VAL A 419 6.19 5.59 18.75
N VAL A 420 7.31 6.06 18.19
CA VAL A 420 8.59 5.34 18.19
C VAL A 420 9.52 6.01 19.21
N ILE A 421 9.80 5.31 20.29
CA ILE A 421 10.78 5.71 21.30
C ILE A 421 12.17 5.36 20.75
N ARG A 422 13.02 6.39 20.57
CA ARG A 422 14.40 6.21 20.13
C ARG A 422 15.32 6.20 21.34
N THR A 423 16.10 5.13 21.47
CA THR A 423 17.22 5.05 22.41
C THR A 423 18.53 5.07 21.63
N PRO A 424 19.70 5.29 22.25
CA PRO A 424 20.98 5.26 21.55
C PRO A 424 21.25 3.95 20.80
N THR A 425 20.66 2.83 21.24
CA THR A 425 20.92 1.48 20.73
C THR A 425 19.72 0.82 20.06
N ALA A 426 18.50 1.38 20.18
CA ALA A 426 17.29 0.74 19.68
C ALA A 426 16.18 1.74 19.31
N ARG A 427 15.25 1.25 18.51
CA ARG A 427 13.93 1.86 18.30
C ARG A 427 12.90 0.92 18.90
N GLN A 428 12.05 1.44 19.77
CA GLN A 428 10.98 0.69 20.42
C GLN A 428 9.65 1.38 20.17
N LEU A 429 8.59 0.58 20.06
CA LEU A 429 7.25 1.11 19.96
C LEU A 429 6.72 1.42 21.37
N ASP A 430 5.94 2.51 21.49
CA ASP A 430 5.21 2.78 22.72
C ASP A 430 3.99 1.84 22.78
N PRO A 431 3.88 0.97 23.82
CA PRO A 431 2.80 -0.01 23.92
C PRO A 431 1.47 0.60 24.38
N THR A 432 1.47 1.86 24.77
CA THR A 432 0.31 2.56 25.35
C THR A 432 -0.32 3.57 24.41
N ILE A 433 0.42 3.99 23.37
CA ILE A 433 0.00 5.04 22.44
C ILE A 433 -0.22 4.46 21.05
N GLY A 434 -1.36 4.82 20.46
CA GLY A 434 -1.73 4.47 19.09
C GLY A 434 -3.13 4.98 18.77
N GLY A 435 -3.43 5.04 17.49
CA GLY A 435 -4.77 5.37 17.01
C GLY A 435 -5.69 4.15 16.97
N GLY A 436 -6.98 4.40 16.94
CA GLY A 436 -8.03 3.39 16.86
C GLY A 436 -8.79 3.43 15.54
N LEU A 437 -10.07 3.07 15.60
CA LEU A 437 -10.98 3.05 14.46
C LEU A 437 -12.13 4.03 14.69
N THR A 438 -12.36 4.94 13.75
CA THR A 438 -13.46 5.93 13.82
C THR A 438 -14.36 5.79 12.61
N ALA A 439 -15.67 5.78 12.84
CA ALA A 439 -16.68 5.89 11.79
C ALA A 439 -17.24 7.32 11.74
N LEU A 440 -17.27 7.88 10.53
CA LEU A 440 -17.86 9.18 10.26
C LEU A 440 -19.06 9.01 9.32
N LYS A 441 -20.11 9.78 9.51
CA LYS A 441 -21.21 9.86 8.56
C LYS A 441 -20.74 10.56 7.27
N ILE A 442 -20.95 9.95 6.14
CA ILE A 442 -20.52 10.50 4.85
C ILE A 442 -21.21 11.83 4.54
N ALA A 443 -22.45 12.00 4.98
CA ALA A 443 -23.29 13.17 4.66
C ALA A 443 -22.69 14.49 5.20
N ASP A 444 -22.09 14.48 6.40
CA ASP A 444 -21.72 15.69 7.13
C ASP A 444 -20.37 15.59 7.92
N GLY A 445 -19.71 14.42 7.86
CA GLY A 445 -18.45 14.18 8.58
C GLY A 445 -18.61 14.04 10.09
N SER A 446 -19.83 14.02 10.65
CA SER A 446 -20.03 13.83 12.10
C SER A 446 -19.61 12.42 12.53
N LYS A 447 -19.02 12.30 13.73
CA LYS A 447 -18.63 10.99 14.29
C LYS A 447 -19.87 10.17 14.63
N ALA A 448 -19.98 8.98 14.03
CA ALA A 448 -20.99 8.01 14.41
C ALA A 448 -20.56 7.24 15.66
N TRP A 449 -19.31 6.77 15.69
CA TRP A 449 -18.69 6.12 16.83
C TRP A 449 -17.15 6.14 16.69
N SER A 450 -16.45 5.85 17.79
CA SER A 450 -15.00 5.61 17.82
C SER A 450 -14.70 4.44 18.74
N ALA A 451 -13.88 3.51 18.24
CA ALA A 451 -13.31 2.41 19.02
C ALA A 451 -11.86 2.76 19.38
N ALA A 452 -11.58 2.84 20.66
CA ALA A 452 -10.22 3.06 21.15
C ALA A 452 -9.30 1.90 20.77
N PRO A 453 -7.97 2.13 20.61
CA PRO A 453 -7.01 1.05 20.41
C PRO A 453 -7.00 0.11 21.62
N VAL A 454 -6.82 -1.19 21.36
CA VAL A 454 -6.71 -2.19 22.43
C VAL A 454 -5.26 -2.21 22.95
N PRO A 455 -5.00 -1.96 24.25
CA PRO A 455 -3.64 -1.92 24.78
C PRO A 455 -2.86 -3.23 24.57
N CYS A 456 -1.57 -3.13 24.29
CA CYS A 456 -0.69 -4.29 24.06
C CYS A 456 -0.43 -5.16 25.29
N GLY A 457 -0.79 -4.71 26.50
CA GLY A 457 -0.42 -5.37 27.74
C GLY A 457 1.10 -5.42 27.94
N ALA A 458 1.63 -6.59 28.29
CA ALA A 458 3.06 -6.78 28.52
C ALA A 458 3.86 -7.19 27.27
N ARG A 459 3.27 -7.17 26.07
CA ARG A 459 3.97 -7.57 24.83
C ARG A 459 5.09 -6.58 24.51
N PRO A 460 6.34 -7.06 24.38
CA PRO A 460 7.47 -6.18 24.08
C PRO A 460 7.38 -5.70 22.61
N ASN A 461 7.89 -4.51 22.36
CA ASN A 461 7.99 -3.91 21.03
C ASN A 461 6.66 -3.95 20.26
N CYS A 462 5.60 -3.54 20.91
CA CYS A 462 4.23 -3.53 20.44
C CYS A 462 3.66 -2.11 20.44
N SER A 463 2.76 -1.82 19.53
CA SER A 463 1.91 -0.63 19.57
C SER A 463 0.47 -1.02 19.22
N PRO A 464 -0.54 -0.46 19.91
CA PRO A 464 -1.93 -0.74 19.62
C PRO A 464 -2.45 -0.01 18.37
N ALA A 465 -1.59 0.73 17.66
CA ALA A 465 -1.94 1.56 16.51
C ALA A 465 -2.56 0.75 15.36
N GLN A 466 -3.67 1.24 14.80
CA GLN A 466 -4.35 0.62 13.68
C GLN A 466 -3.88 1.28 12.37
N LEU A 467 -2.82 0.73 11.76
CA LEU A 467 -2.21 1.30 10.56
C LEU A 467 -2.81 0.77 9.27
N ALA A 468 -3.19 -0.52 9.25
CA ALA A 468 -3.61 -1.18 8.02
C ALA A 468 -4.86 -0.54 7.41
N ALA A 469 -4.96 -0.59 6.10
CA ALA A 469 -6.21 -0.25 5.42
C ALA A 469 -7.35 -1.15 5.90
N VAL A 470 -8.53 -0.57 6.06
CA VAL A 470 -9.70 -1.31 6.52
C VAL A 470 -10.54 -1.84 5.37
N THR A 471 -11.35 -2.84 5.65
CA THR A 471 -12.29 -3.42 4.69
C THR A 471 -13.64 -3.60 5.35
N ALA A 472 -14.70 -3.08 4.72
CA ALA A 472 -16.05 -3.18 5.24
C ALA A 472 -16.87 -4.23 4.46
N ILE A 473 -17.76 -4.90 5.18
CA ILE A 473 -18.85 -5.72 4.68
C ILE A 473 -20.16 -5.24 5.34
N PRO A 474 -21.33 -5.64 4.88
CA PRO A 474 -22.55 -5.30 5.60
C PRO A 474 -22.49 -5.71 7.07
N GLY A 475 -22.57 -4.75 7.97
CA GLY A 475 -22.58 -4.93 9.43
C GLY A 475 -21.23 -5.16 10.11
N ALA A 476 -20.10 -5.29 9.39
CA ALA A 476 -18.79 -5.43 10.01
C ALA A 476 -17.68 -4.70 9.24
N VAL A 477 -16.67 -4.20 9.96
CA VAL A 477 -15.45 -3.63 9.39
C VAL A 477 -14.22 -4.31 9.98
N PHE A 478 -13.32 -4.79 9.11
CA PHE A 478 -12.08 -5.46 9.47
C PHE A 478 -10.93 -4.48 9.50
N SER A 479 -10.12 -4.51 10.56
CA SER A 479 -8.95 -3.67 10.76
C SER A 479 -7.79 -4.49 11.33
N GLY A 480 -6.61 -4.32 10.76
CA GLY A 480 -5.36 -4.86 11.28
C GLY A 480 -4.60 -3.81 12.07
N SER A 481 -3.78 -4.25 13.02
CA SER A 481 -3.02 -3.35 13.88
C SER A 481 -1.57 -3.77 14.08
N GLN A 482 -0.77 -2.84 14.58
CA GLN A 482 0.67 -3.04 14.79
C GLN A 482 0.95 -4.07 15.90
N ASP A 483 -0.01 -4.33 16.78
CA ASP A 483 0.05 -5.41 17.78
C ASP A 483 -0.10 -6.81 17.14
N GLY A 484 -0.37 -6.88 15.84
CA GLY A 484 -0.56 -8.11 15.08
C GLY A 484 -1.95 -8.71 15.19
N HIS A 485 -2.90 -8.03 15.79
CA HIS A 485 -4.28 -8.48 15.83
C HIS A 485 -5.04 -8.09 14.54
N LEU A 486 -5.81 -9.01 14.01
CA LEU A 486 -6.87 -8.76 13.05
C LEU A 486 -8.20 -8.75 13.77
N ARG A 487 -8.88 -7.60 13.77
CA ARG A 487 -10.17 -7.41 14.45
C ARG A 487 -11.27 -7.10 13.48
N ALA A 488 -12.48 -7.58 13.77
CA ALA A 488 -13.70 -7.14 13.11
C ALA A 488 -14.58 -6.36 14.11
N TYR A 489 -15.06 -5.22 13.68
CA TYR A 489 -15.89 -4.32 14.48
C TYR A 489 -17.29 -4.20 13.89
N SER A 490 -18.29 -4.05 14.73
CA SER A 490 -19.67 -3.73 14.32
C SER A 490 -19.71 -2.35 13.66
N THR A 491 -20.28 -2.24 12.47
CA THR A 491 -20.47 -0.94 11.79
C THR A 491 -21.44 -0.03 12.52
N ARG A 492 -22.30 -0.58 13.39
CA ARG A 492 -23.31 0.17 14.12
C ARG A 492 -22.75 0.95 15.30
N ASP A 493 -21.84 0.33 16.07
CA ASP A 493 -21.41 0.86 17.38
C ASP A 493 -19.92 0.66 17.70
N GLY A 494 -19.13 0.13 16.77
CA GLY A 494 -17.68 -0.07 16.93
C GLY A 494 -17.27 -1.17 17.92
N LYS A 495 -18.22 -2.02 18.40
CA LYS A 495 -17.89 -3.16 19.26
C LYS A 495 -17.15 -4.24 18.50
N ILE A 496 -16.17 -4.85 19.13
CA ILE A 496 -15.41 -5.98 18.56
C ILE A 496 -16.34 -7.19 18.47
N LEU A 497 -16.50 -7.70 17.24
CA LEU A 497 -17.24 -8.90 16.92
C LEU A 497 -16.34 -10.14 16.88
N TRP A 498 -15.07 -9.95 16.53
CA TRP A 498 -14.07 -10.99 16.39
C TRP A 498 -12.67 -10.39 16.53
N ASP A 499 -11.77 -11.14 17.16
CA ASP A 499 -10.37 -10.75 17.38
C ASP A 499 -9.47 -11.99 17.25
N PHE A 500 -8.41 -11.88 16.46
CA PHE A 500 -7.45 -12.94 16.25
C PHE A 500 -6.02 -12.41 16.35
N ASP A 501 -5.25 -12.93 17.30
CA ASP A 501 -3.82 -12.65 17.43
C ASP A 501 -3.03 -13.45 16.39
N THR A 502 -2.44 -12.75 15.42
CA THR A 502 -1.65 -13.39 14.36
C THR A 502 -0.18 -13.59 14.73
N VAL A 503 0.31 -13.03 15.87
CA VAL A 503 1.71 -13.14 16.31
C VAL A 503 1.97 -14.51 16.93
N GLN A 504 2.07 -15.51 16.07
CA GLN A 504 2.34 -16.90 16.45
C GLN A 504 3.01 -17.66 15.29
N ASP A 505 3.56 -18.82 15.58
CA ASP A 505 4.11 -19.71 14.57
C ASP A 505 3.00 -20.52 13.90
N TYR A 506 3.15 -20.76 12.59
CA TYR A 506 2.16 -21.46 11.77
C TYR A 506 2.76 -22.68 11.08
N LYS A 507 2.00 -23.79 11.07
CA LYS A 507 2.20 -24.86 10.13
C LYS A 507 1.65 -24.44 8.77
N THR A 508 2.53 -24.08 7.85
CA THR A 508 2.14 -23.59 6.54
C THR A 508 1.86 -24.72 5.55
N VAL A 509 0.98 -24.48 4.59
CA VAL A 509 0.61 -25.46 3.56
C VAL A 509 1.75 -25.77 2.58
N ASN A 510 2.73 -24.88 2.46
CA ASN A 510 3.90 -25.05 1.60
C ASN A 510 5.16 -25.49 2.34
N GLY A 511 5.07 -25.86 3.63
CA GLY A 511 6.17 -26.38 4.43
C GLY A 511 7.27 -25.38 4.79
N VAL A 512 7.08 -24.09 4.48
CA VAL A 512 7.95 -23.00 4.90
C VAL A 512 7.69 -22.69 6.37
N LYS A 513 8.73 -22.47 7.19
CA LYS A 513 8.54 -22.01 8.56
C LYS A 513 7.83 -20.66 8.54
N GLY A 514 6.59 -20.63 9.02
CA GLY A 514 5.75 -19.44 9.06
C GLY A 514 5.69 -18.81 10.43
N SER A 515 5.74 -17.50 10.48
CA SER A 515 5.57 -16.70 11.70
C SER A 515 4.76 -15.46 11.35
N GLY A 516 3.74 -15.18 12.15
CA GLY A 516 2.96 -13.95 12.04
C GLY A 516 3.58 -12.81 12.82
N GLY A 517 3.19 -11.59 12.49
CA GLY A 517 3.70 -10.36 13.07
C GLY A 517 2.71 -9.20 12.97
N ALA A 518 3.22 -7.98 12.93
CA ALA A 518 2.41 -6.78 12.77
C ALA A 518 1.57 -6.81 11.50
N ILE A 519 0.37 -6.23 11.55
CA ILE A 519 -0.48 -6.02 10.38
C ILE A 519 -0.51 -4.53 10.07
N ASP A 520 0.04 -4.20 8.90
CA ASP A 520 0.18 -2.84 8.39
C ASP A 520 -0.07 -2.88 6.87
N GLY A 521 -0.09 -1.75 6.19
CA GLY A 521 -0.21 -1.69 4.73
C GLY A 521 -1.62 -1.98 4.22
N PRO A 522 -1.79 -2.90 3.25
CA PRO A 522 -3.04 -3.02 2.51
C PRO A 522 -4.22 -3.60 3.29
N GLY A 523 -3.98 -4.19 4.46
CA GLY A 523 -5.04 -4.78 5.29
C GLY A 523 -5.73 -6.00 4.67
N PRO A 524 -6.87 -6.43 5.25
CA PRO A 524 -7.56 -7.65 4.85
C PRO A 524 -8.33 -7.50 3.53
N VAL A 525 -8.49 -8.64 2.84
CA VAL A 525 -9.39 -8.83 1.70
C VAL A 525 -10.50 -9.78 2.12
N VAL A 526 -11.76 -9.39 1.91
CA VAL A 526 -12.93 -10.18 2.31
C VAL A 526 -13.76 -10.52 1.07
N VAL A 527 -13.77 -11.79 0.69
CA VAL A 527 -14.41 -12.25 -0.54
C VAL A 527 -14.79 -13.73 -0.44
N ASN A 528 -15.95 -14.09 -0.97
CA ASN A 528 -16.43 -15.48 -1.10
C ASN A 528 -16.39 -16.29 0.21
N GLY A 529 -16.83 -15.70 1.33
CA GLY A 529 -16.84 -16.34 2.63
C GLY A 529 -15.47 -16.45 3.31
N MET A 530 -14.44 -15.85 2.74
CA MET A 530 -13.08 -15.89 3.25
C MET A 530 -12.50 -14.52 3.54
N VAL A 531 -11.57 -14.48 4.49
CA VAL A 531 -10.76 -13.30 4.84
C VAL A 531 -9.29 -13.66 4.64
N PHE A 532 -8.60 -12.90 3.81
CA PHE A 532 -7.17 -13.06 3.54
C PHE A 532 -6.42 -11.86 4.11
N VAL A 533 -5.34 -12.10 4.84
CA VAL A 533 -4.50 -11.04 5.40
C VAL A 533 -3.04 -11.48 5.47
N ASN A 534 -2.13 -10.59 5.10
CA ASN A 534 -0.72 -10.73 5.39
C ASN A 534 -0.43 -10.36 6.84
N SER A 535 0.41 -11.13 7.51
CA SER A 535 0.87 -10.88 8.86
C SER A 535 2.40 -10.92 8.92
N GLY A 536 2.99 -9.79 9.35
CA GLY A 536 4.44 -9.61 9.43
C GLY A 536 4.98 -8.36 8.74
N TYR A 537 4.20 -7.33 8.54
CA TYR A 537 4.72 -6.08 7.97
C TYR A 537 5.47 -5.27 9.03
N MET A 538 6.78 -5.47 9.11
CA MET A 538 7.65 -4.89 10.15
C MET A 538 8.00 -3.39 9.93
N ARG A 539 7.10 -2.59 9.40
CA ARG A 539 7.30 -1.15 9.31
C ARG A 539 7.33 -0.53 10.72
N PHE A 540 8.08 0.55 10.88
CA PHE A 540 8.23 1.31 12.14
C PHE A 540 8.73 0.50 13.36
N GLY A 541 9.19 -0.73 13.16
CA GLY A 541 9.65 -1.59 14.25
C GLY A 541 8.61 -2.58 14.75
N GLY A 542 7.50 -2.77 14.03
CA GLY A 542 6.52 -3.82 14.32
C GLY A 542 7.11 -5.23 14.24
N ALA A 543 6.41 -6.20 14.82
CA ALA A 543 6.84 -7.59 14.83
C ALA A 543 7.01 -8.12 13.38
N PRO A 544 8.15 -8.76 13.05
CA PRO A 544 8.36 -9.37 11.74
C PRO A 544 7.47 -10.60 11.58
N GLY A 545 7.24 -10.99 10.32
CA GLY A 545 6.52 -12.21 9.95
C GLY A 545 6.52 -12.41 8.46
N ASN A 546 6.11 -13.60 8.03
CA ASN A 546 6.22 -14.01 6.63
C ASN A 546 5.04 -14.85 6.16
N VAL A 547 3.82 -14.56 6.63
CA VAL A 547 2.68 -15.41 6.30
C VAL A 547 1.53 -14.66 5.65
N LEU A 548 0.87 -15.32 4.69
CA LEU A 548 -0.50 -15.05 4.28
C LEU A 548 -1.41 -16.00 5.05
N LEU A 549 -2.41 -15.44 5.72
CA LEU A 549 -3.41 -16.19 6.48
C LEU A 549 -4.76 -16.12 5.76
N ALA A 550 -5.47 -17.24 5.71
CA ALA A 550 -6.81 -17.33 5.18
C ALA A 550 -7.78 -17.87 6.24
N PHE A 551 -8.81 -17.10 6.52
CA PHE A 551 -9.86 -17.45 7.46
C PHE A 551 -11.17 -17.74 6.71
N GLY A 552 -12.01 -18.57 7.29
CA GLY A 552 -13.34 -18.86 6.78
C GLY A 552 -14.21 -19.50 7.85
N ILE A 553 -15.49 -19.67 7.57
CA ILE A 553 -16.41 -20.46 8.39
C ILE A 553 -16.22 -21.94 8.08
N GLU A 554 -16.57 -22.82 9.02
CA GLU A 554 -16.56 -24.28 8.83
C GLU A 554 -17.56 -24.73 7.78
#